data_d5431a461ebfb66bf9eb59abb7d4a687
#
_entry.id   d5431a461ebfb66bf9eb59abb7d4a687
#
_cell.length_a   1.000
_cell.length_b   1.000
_cell.length_c   1.000
_cell.angle_alpha   90.00
_cell.angle_beta   90.00
_cell.angle_gamma   90.00
#
_symmetry.space_group_name_H-M   'P 1'
#
loop_
_entity.id
_entity.type
_entity.pdbx_description
1 polymer ?
#
loop_
_entity_poly.entity_id
_entity_poly.type
_entity_poly.pdbx_seq_one_letter_code
_entity_poly.pdbx_strand_id
1 'polypeptide(L)'
;EVLASVTQSSRFDVSQLGEAVLRGDTARALRVLAGLRAEGVEATLVLWSLWQELRALWQLLLPGPPLPGVWSRNKSLLPVAAARLRPLGRACLARIDSRLATADRIVKGRQWGNAWDELAQIVVEFATGRPVLTATSIAESA
;
A
#
# COMPACT_ATOMS: atom_id res chain seq x y z
N GLU A 1 12.82 -31.43 -10.21
CA GLU A 1 12.78 -31.24 -8.76
C GLU A 1 13.26 -29.86 -8.35
N VAL A 2 14.40 -29.44 -8.85
CA VAL A 2 14.94 -28.10 -8.55
C VAL A 2 14.02 -27.02 -9.08
N LEU A 3 13.45 -27.20 -10.26
CA LEU A 3 12.50 -26.25 -10.84
C LEU A 3 11.21 -26.15 -10.00
N ALA A 4 10.71 -27.28 -9.50
CA ALA A 4 9.54 -27.28 -8.65
C ALA A 4 9.80 -26.53 -7.35
N SER A 5 10.98 -26.71 -6.73
CA SER A 5 11.37 -25.99 -5.52
C SER A 5 11.47 -24.48 -5.77
N VAL A 6 12.08 -24.08 -6.89
CA VAL A 6 12.22 -22.67 -7.25
C VAL A 6 10.85 -22.02 -7.52
N THR A 7 9.97 -22.69 -8.25
CA THR A 7 8.63 -22.16 -8.54
C THR A 7 7.75 -22.08 -7.29
N GLN A 8 7.99 -22.93 -6.30
CA GLN A 8 7.22 -22.95 -5.05
C GLN A 8 7.82 -22.04 -3.97
N SER A 9 9.00 -21.46 -4.20
CA SER A 9 9.67 -20.62 -3.21
C SER A 9 8.93 -19.31 -2.97
N SER A 10 8.22 -18.81 -3.98
CA SER A 10 7.49 -17.54 -3.88
C SER A 10 6.01 -17.81 -3.63
N ARG A 11 5.57 -17.66 -2.38
CA ARG A 11 4.17 -17.88 -1.96
C ARG A 11 3.33 -16.63 -2.14
N PHE A 12 3.94 -15.47 -2.13
CA PHE A 12 3.26 -14.18 -2.20
C PHE A 12 3.88 -13.30 -3.27
N ASP A 13 3.07 -12.44 -3.85
CA ASP A 13 3.55 -11.39 -4.73
C ASP A 13 2.85 -10.06 -4.40
N VAL A 14 3.39 -8.98 -4.96
CA VAL A 14 2.88 -7.63 -4.66
C VAL A 14 1.46 -7.40 -5.19
N SER A 15 1.03 -8.16 -6.20
CA SER A 15 -0.34 -8.03 -6.69
C SER A 15 -1.35 -8.58 -5.69
N GLN A 16 -1.00 -9.61 -4.92
CA GLN A 16 -1.83 -10.13 -3.84
C GLN A 16 -1.98 -9.11 -2.72
N LEU A 17 -0.93 -8.35 -2.43
CA LEU A 17 -1.00 -7.27 -1.47
C LEU A 17 -1.97 -6.19 -1.95
N GLY A 18 -1.84 -5.76 -3.19
CA GLY A 18 -2.75 -4.80 -3.82
C GLY A 18 -4.19 -5.27 -3.78
N GLU A 19 -4.42 -6.53 -4.11
CA GLU A 19 -5.75 -7.15 -4.06
C GLU A 19 -6.35 -7.04 -2.65
N ALA A 20 -5.63 -7.46 -1.62
CA ALA A 20 -6.10 -7.44 -0.26
C ALA A 20 -6.40 -6.01 0.22
N VAL A 21 -5.52 -5.07 -0.09
CA VAL A 21 -5.68 -3.66 0.25
C VAL A 21 -6.91 -3.07 -0.42
N LEU A 22 -7.10 -3.31 -1.71
CA LEU A 22 -8.24 -2.78 -2.46
C LEU A 22 -9.57 -3.38 -1.99
N ARG A 23 -9.57 -4.64 -1.58
CA ARG A 23 -10.75 -5.29 -0.99
C ARG A 23 -11.06 -4.78 0.42
N GLY A 24 -10.11 -4.13 1.07
CA GLY A 24 -10.25 -3.71 2.47
C GLY A 24 -10.04 -4.87 3.46
N ASP A 25 -9.40 -5.94 3.03
CA ASP A 25 -9.08 -7.09 3.87
C ASP A 25 -7.75 -6.86 4.60
N THR A 26 -7.83 -6.13 5.70
CA THR A 26 -6.67 -5.71 6.47
C THR A 26 -5.86 -6.89 7.00
N ALA A 27 -6.53 -7.91 7.54
CA ALA A 27 -5.84 -9.08 8.10
C ALA A 27 -5.04 -9.81 7.02
N ARG A 28 -5.63 -10.03 5.86
CA ARG A 28 -4.94 -10.66 4.74
C ARG A 28 -3.81 -9.80 4.22
N ALA A 29 -4.03 -8.49 4.11
CA ALA A 29 -3.01 -7.56 3.64
C ALA A 29 -1.77 -7.61 4.52
N LEU A 30 -1.95 -7.62 5.84
CA LEU A 30 -0.83 -7.73 6.78
C LEU A 30 -0.12 -9.08 6.68
N ARG A 31 -0.86 -10.18 6.48
CA ARG A 31 -0.25 -11.50 6.28
C ARG A 31 0.58 -11.54 5.01
N VAL A 32 0.05 -11.00 3.91
CA VAL A 32 0.78 -10.96 2.64
C VAL A 32 2.04 -10.09 2.78
N LEU A 33 1.92 -8.94 3.44
CA LEU A 33 3.07 -8.06 3.69
C LEU A 33 4.16 -8.78 4.48
N ALA A 34 3.79 -9.47 5.56
CA ALA A 34 4.73 -10.25 6.36
C ALA A 34 5.39 -11.36 5.55
N GLY A 35 4.62 -12.03 4.69
CA GLY A 35 5.14 -13.05 3.79
C GLY A 35 6.14 -12.51 2.78
N LEU A 36 5.85 -11.35 2.19
CA LEU A 36 6.76 -10.69 1.25
C LEU A 36 8.09 -10.35 1.93
N ARG A 37 8.01 -9.81 3.15
CA ARG A 37 9.21 -9.52 3.93
C ARG A 37 10.02 -10.77 4.22
N ALA A 38 9.35 -11.85 4.65
CA ALA A 38 10.00 -13.12 4.98
C ALA A 38 10.65 -13.76 3.76
N GLU A 39 10.09 -13.57 2.58
CA GLU A 39 10.63 -14.09 1.32
C GLU A 39 11.76 -13.22 0.73
N GLY A 40 12.11 -12.13 1.40
CA GLY A 40 13.20 -11.25 0.96
C GLY A 40 12.84 -10.28 -0.14
N VAL A 41 11.55 -10.00 -0.34
CA VAL A 41 11.12 -8.99 -1.31
C VAL A 41 11.57 -7.62 -0.85
N GLU A 42 12.09 -6.83 -1.76
CA GLU A 42 12.57 -5.48 -1.44
C GLU A 42 11.42 -4.55 -1.06
N ALA A 43 11.61 -3.78 0.01
CA ALA A 43 10.64 -2.81 0.47
C ALA A 43 10.29 -1.78 -0.62
N THR A 44 11.25 -1.42 -1.45
CA THR A 44 11.05 -0.51 -2.59
C THR A 44 10.00 -1.03 -3.56
N LEU A 45 10.01 -2.32 -3.85
CA LEU A 45 9.05 -2.94 -4.77
C LEU A 45 7.63 -2.90 -4.18
N VAL A 46 7.51 -3.20 -2.89
CA VAL A 46 6.22 -3.14 -2.18
C VAL A 46 5.69 -1.71 -2.18
N LEU A 47 6.54 -0.75 -1.84
CA LEU A 47 6.21 0.67 -1.84
C LEU A 47 5.69 1.12 -3.20
N TRP A 48 6.42 0.78 -4.25
CA TRP A 48 6.05 1.14 -5.62
C TRP A 48 4.70 0.54 -6.03
N SER A 49 4.46 -0.71 -5.68
CA SER A 49 3.20 -1.38 -6.01
C SER A 49 2.00 -0.73 -5.33
N LEU A 50 2.15 -0.34 -4.07
CA LEU A 50 1.09 0.38 -3.34
C LEU A 50 0.83 1.77 -3.93
N TRP A 51 1.88 2.45 -4.37
CA TRP A 51 1.75 3.75 -5.01
C TRP A 51 1.02 3.66 -6.34
N GLN A 52 1.25 2.60 -7.11
CA GLN A 52 0.54 2.37 -8.36
C GLN A 52 -0.97 2.19 -8.12
N GLU A 53 -1.35 1.43 -7.09
CA GLU A 53 -2.75 1.25 -6.73
C GLU A 53 -3.38 2.56 -6.28
N LEU A 54 -2.66 3.35 -5.48
CA LEU A 54 -3.14 4.66 -5.04
C LEU A 54 -3.35 5.60 -6.22
N ARG A 55 -2.44 5.64 -7.17
CA ARG A 55 -2.57 6.48 -8.36
C ARG A 55 -3.74 6.06 -9.23
N ALA A 56 -3.96 4.76 -9.37
CA ALA A 56 -5.11 4.25 -10.10
C ALA A 56 -6.43 4.67 -9.46
N LEU A 57 -6.50 4.61 -8.13
CA LEU A 57 -7.66 5.12 -7.38
C LEU A 57 -7.82 6.63 -7.52
N TRP A 58 -6.73 7.35 -7.49
CA TRP A 58 -6.74 8.80 -7.64
C TRP A 58 -7.37 9.21 -8.97
N GLN A 59 -6.99 8.55 -10.06
CA GLN A 59 -7.59 8.78 -11.38
C GLN A 59 -9.09 8.48 -11.40
N LEU A 60 -9.51 7.44 -10.69
CA LEU A 60 -10.91 7.04 -10.65
C LEU A 60 -11.78 7.99 -9.81
N LEU A 61 -11.23 8.48 -8.69
CA LEU A 61 -11.99 9.24 -7.72
C LEU A 61 -11.95 10.75 -7.94
N LEU A 62 -10.90 11.26 -8.55
CA LEU A 62 -10.70 12.70 -8.71
C LEU A 62 -10.63 13.07 -10.17
N PRO A 63 -11.30 14.17 -10.56
CA PRO A 63 -11.22 14.65 -11.95
C PRO A 63 -9.82 15.17 -12.26
N GLY A 64 -9.39 14.94 -13.47
CA GLY A 64 -8.08 15.39 -13.93
C GLY A 64 -7.63 14.63 -15.17
N PRO A 65 -6.52 15.06 -15.77
CA PRO A 65 -5.95 14.35 -16.90
C PRO A 65 -5.41 12.98 -16.48
N PRO A 66 -5.36 12.00 -17.39
CA PRO A 66 -4.78 10.70 -17.09
C PRO A 66 -3.32 10.84 -16.61
N LEU A 67 -2.98 10.11 -15.54
CA LEU A 67 -1.60 10.08 -15.05
C LEU A 67 -0.79 9.11 -15.91
N PRO A 68 0.35 9.53 -16.43
CA PRO A 68 1.17 8.65 -17.27
C PRO A 68 1.76 7.49 -16.45
N GLY A 69 1.84 6.32 -17.07
CA GLY A 69 2.47 5.16 -16.44
C GLY A 69 1.68 4.51 -15.32
N VAL A 70 0.44 4.94 -15.08
CA VAL A 70 -0.40 4.31 -14.07
C VAL A 70 -0.98 3.01 -14.60
N TRP A 71 -0.82 1.97 -13.81
CA TRP A 71 -1.23 0.64 -14.19
C TRP A 71 -1.56 -0.20 -12.95
N SER A 72 -2.61 -1.01 -13.03
CA SER A 72 -2.99 -1.91 -11.94
C SER A 72 -3.39 -3.27 -12.50
N ARG A 73 -2.89 -4.32 -11.87
CA ARG A 73 -3.35 -5.69 -12.13
C ARG A 73 -4.73 -5.96 -11.54
N ASN A 74 -5.16 -5.11 -10.63
CA ASN A 74 -6.38 -5.28 -9.85
C ASN A 74 -7.48 -4.31 -10.29
N LYS A 75 -7.57 -4.03 -11.60
CA LYS A 75 -8.51 -3.05 -12.13
C LYS A 75 -9.96 -3.31 -11.73
N SER A 76 -10.36 -4.57 -11.66
CA SER A 76 -11.74 -4.93 -11.27
C SER A 76 -12.04 -4.59 -9.81
N LEU A 77 -11.03 -4.43 -8.97
CA LEU A 77 -11.17 -4.11 -7.56
C LEU A 77 -11.12 -2.62 -7.28
N LEU A 78 -10.69 -1.81 -8.24
CA LEU A 78 -10.66 -0.36 -8.06
C LEU A 78 -12.03 0.23 -7.70
N PRO A 79 -13.14 -0.16 -8.36
CA PRO A 79 -14.46 0.31 -7.93
C PRO A 79 -14.85 -0.07 -6.51
N VAL A 80 -14.40 -1.25 -6.03
CA VAL A 80 -14.65 -1.70 -4.66
C VAL A 80 -13.96 -0.78 -3.66
N ALA A 81 -12.68 -0.50 -3.89
CA ALA A 81 -11.91 0.43 -3.07
C ALA A 81 -12.46 1.85 -3.17
N ALA A 82 -12.84 2.28 -4.37
CA ALA A 82 -13.41 3.60 -4.60
C ALA A 82 -14.70 3.81 -3.81
N ALA A 83 -15.58 2.83 -3.78
CA ALA A 83 -16.83 2.90 -3.03
C ALA A 83 -16.57 3.09 -1.52
N ARG A 84 -15.56 2.41 -0.99
CA ARG A 84 -15.17 2.50 0.42
C ARG A 84 -14.51 3.84 0.76
N LEU A 85 -13.62 4.31 -0.11
CA LEU A 85 -12.78 5.48 0.17
C LEU A 85 -13.40 6.81 -0.26
N ARG A 86 -14.33 6.80 -1.21
CA ARG A 86 -14.98 8.02 -1.72
C ARG A 86 -15.58 8.88 -0.61
N PRO A 87 -16.32 8.33 0.36
CA PRO A 87 -16.90 9.16 1.45
C PRO A 87 -15.85 9.83 2.32
N LEU A 88 -14.62 9.32 2.34
CA LEU A 88 -13.53 9.87 3.16
C LEU A 88 -12.79 11.01 2.44
N GLY A 89 -13.07 11.18 1.16
CA GLY A 89 -12.63 12.31 0.37
C GLY A 89 -11.16 12.32 -0.01
N ARG A 90 -10.77 13.42 -0.62
CA ARG A 90 -9.42 13.66 -1.10
C ARG A 90 -8.36 13.59 0.00
N ALA A 91 -8.72 14.02 1.21
CA ALA A 91 -7.80 14.05 2.34
C ALA A 91 -7.28 12.64 2.69
N CYS A 92 -8.12 11.62 2.55
CA CYS A 92 -7.72 10.24 2.79
C CYS A 92 -6.61 9.81 1.81
N LEU A 93 -6.80 10.06 0.52
CA LEU A 93 -5.82 9.72 -0.50
C LEU A 93 -4.52 10.49 -0.32
N ALA A 94 -4.63 11.79 -0.01
CA ALA A 94 -3.47 12.64 0.22
C ALA A 94 -2.65 12.19 1.42
N ARG A 95 -3.32 11.74 2.49
CA ARG A 95 -2.65 11.22 3.67
C ARG A 95 -1.88 9.94 3.35
N ILE A 96 -2.48 9.01 2.61
CA ILE A 96 -1.82 7.78 2.21
C ILE A 96 -0.60 8.09 1.33
N ASP A 97 -0.77 9.00 0.37
CA ASP A 97 0.33 9.46 -0.50
C ASP A 97 1.49 10.04 0.32
N SER A 98 1.19 10.88 1.29
CA SER A 98 2.19 11.46 2.18
C SER A 98 2.95 10.40 2.98
N ARG A 99 2.26 9.37 3.45
CA ARG A 99 2.90 8.28 4.17
C ARG A 99 3.77 7.42 3.26
N LEU A 100 3.35 7.20 2.03
CA LEU A 100 4.18 6.51 1.03
C LEU A 100 5.46 7.31 0.74
N ALA A 101 5.35 8.63 0.66
CA ALA A 101 6.52 9.50 0.50
C ALA A 101 7.48 9.40 1.69
N THR A 102 6.96 9.30 2.92
CA THR A 102 7.76 9.08 4.11
C THR A 102 8.51 7.74 4.04
N ALA A 103 7.80 6.68 3.68
CA ALA A 103 8.42 5.35 3.51
C ALA A 103 9.52 5.37 2.45
N ASP A 104 9.30 6.12 1.36
CA ASP A 104 10.31 6.28 0.31
C ASP A 104 11.59 6.94 0.83
N ARG A 105 11.45 7.99 1.64
CA ARG A 105 12.61 8.64 2.26
C ARG A 105 13.36 7.70 3.20
N ILE A 106 12.65 6.88 3.96
CA ILE A 106 13.25 5.88 4.85
C ILE A 106 14.03 4.84 4.05
N VAL A 107 13.42 4.31 3.00
CA VAL A 107 14.08 3.32 2.11
C VAL A 107 15.36 3.89 1.50
N LYS A 108 15.33 5.16 1.14
CA LYS A 108 16.49 5.85 0.53
C LYS A 108 17.51 6.34 1.56
N GLY A 109 17.32 6.06 2.84
CA GLY A 109 18.24 6.48 3.89
C GLY A 109 18.22 7.97 4.19
N ARG A 110 17.17 8.69 3.78
CA ARG A 110 17.04 10.14 3.98
C ARG A 110 16.25 10.50 5.24
N GLN A 111 15.67 9.51 5.89
CA GLN A 111 14.90 9.68 7.11
C GLN A 111 15.04 8.45 7.98
N TRP A 112 15.14 8.66 9.29
CA TRP A 112 15.17 7.58 10.26
C TRP A 112 13.84 6.86 10.31
N GLY A 113 13.88 5.54 10.47
CA GLY A 113 12.70 4.73 10.61
C GLY A 113 12.92 3.33 10.06
N ASN A 114 11.89 2.50 10.19
CA ASN A 114 11.86 1.14 9.65
C ASN A 114 10.83 1.11 8.52
N ALA A 115 11.30 0.83 7.30
CA ALA A 115 10.45 0.85 6.11
C ALA A 115 9.29 -0.16 6.22
N TRP A 116 9.54 -1.34 6.77
CA TRP A 116 8.50 -2.38 6.88
C TRP A 116 7.44 -2.02 7.90
N ASP A 117 7.81 -1.35 9.00
CA ASP A 117 6.84 -0.83 9.97
C ASP A 117 5.96 0.26 9.35
N GLU A 118 6.56 1.15 8.58
CA GLU A 118 5.81 2.17 7.84
C GLU A 118 4.87 1.53 6.82
N LEU A 119 5.34 0.53 6.07
CA LEU A 119 4.50 -0.17 5.10
C LEU A 119 3.33 -0.87 5.78
N ALA A 120 3.51 -1.46 6.96
CA ALA A 120 2.43 -2.07 7.72
C ALA A 120 1.35 -1.05 8.09
N GLN A 121 1.74 0.13 8.54
CA GLN A 121 0.79 1.20 8.87
C GLN A 121 0.08 1.71 7.62
N ILE A 122 0.80 1.87 6.52
CA ILE A 122 0.23 2.30 5.24
C ILE A 122 -0.81 1.29 4.75
N VAL A 123 -0.51 0.01 4.83
CA VAL A 123 -1.42 -1.07 4.44
C VAL A 123 -2.72 -0.99 5.23
N VAL A 124 -2.65 -0.78 6.54
CA VAL A 124 -3.84 -0.62 7.39
C VAL A 124 -4.63 0.62 6.99
N GLU A 125 -3.98 1.75 6.81
CA GLU A 125 -4.67 2.99 6.39
C GLU A 125 -5.32 2.84 5.04
N PHE A 126 -4.63 2.23 4.09
CA PHE A 126 -5.16 2.04 2.74
C PHE A 126 -6.36 1.09 2.75
N ALA A 127 -6.28 -0.02 3.49
CA ALA A 127 -7.35 -1.00 3.55
C ALA A 127 -8.58 -0.47 4.30
N THR A 128 -8.39 0.30 5.37
CA THR A 128 -9.49 0.82 6.19
C THR A 128 -9.96 2.21 5.78
N GLY A 129 -9.09 2.99 5.17
CA GLY A 129 -9.31 4.42 4.92
C GLY A 129 -9.13 5.29 6.17
N ARG A 130 -8.76 4.70 7.29
CA ARG A 130 -8.65 5.40 8.58
C ARG A 130 -7.19 5.58 8.96
N PRO A 131 -6.81 6.74 9.52
CA PRO A 131 -5.45 6.97 9.96
C PRO A 131 -5.05 6.02 11.08
N VAL A 132 -3.80 5.52 10.99
CA VAL A 132 -3.18 4.79 12.10
C VAL A 132 -2.57 5.82 13.02
N LEU A 133 -2.99 5.83 14.27
CA LEU A 133 -2.46 6.75 15.28
C LEU A 133 -1.11 6.26 15.77
N THR A 134 -0.11 7.11 15.67
CA THR A 134 1.22 6.86 16.21
C THR A 134 1.37 7.64 17.52
N ALA A 135 2.38 7.31 18.31
CA ALA A 135 2.67 8.05 19.53
C ALA A 135 2.91 9.54 19.26
N THR A 136 3.56 9.86 18.15
CA THR A 136 3.79 11.24 17.72
C THR A 136 2.47 11.95 17.40
N SER A 137 1.60 11.29 16.65
CA SER A 137 0.30 11.84 16.30
C SER A 137 -0.57 12.10 17.52
N ILE A 138 -0.52 11.20 18.51
CA ILE A 138 -1.25 11.37 19.78
C ILE A 138 -0.72 12.59 20.53
N ALA A 139 0.59 12.76 20.59
CA ALA A 139 1.22 13.90 21.27
C ALA A 139 0.86 15.22 20.58
N GLU A 140 0.80 15.26 19.26
CA GLU A 140 0.40 16.46 18.51
C GLU A 140 -1.07 16.80 18.70
N SER A 141 -1.92 15.81 18.94
CA SER A 141 -3.36 16.00 19.15
C SER A 141 -3.68 16.46 20.56
N ALA A 142 -2.77 16.23 21.50
CA ALA A 142 -2.95 16.65 22.89
C ALA A 142 -2.55 18.11 23.09
#